data_4634ac71b8b078cb298f5f9b3ae97c99
#
_entry.id   4634ac71b8b078cb298f5f9b3ae97c99
#
_cell.length_a   1.000
_cell.length_b   1.000
_cell.length_c   1.000
_cell.angle_alpha   90.00
_cell.angle_beta   90.00
_cell.angle_gamma   90.00
#
_symmetry.space_group_name_H-M   'P 1'
#
loop_
_entity.id
_entity.type
_entity.pdbx_description
1 polymer ?
#
loop_
_entity_poly.entity_id
_entity_poly.type
_entity_poly.pdbx_seq_one_letter_code
_entity_poly.pdbx_strand_id
1 'polypeptide(L)'
;KNVCSFDDMTNLPKAFREQLKEAFAFDTPTELTKQVSKDGSRKYLLEYHDGISVETVGMPRRNKLSVCVSTQAGCGMGCAFCATGLNGLKRSLTAQEIVDQVLHVSNDFGERATSVVFMGQGEPFANYDEVLKALRILNDPDGIGIGARHLTVSTSGVIPGIRKFADIPEQFTLAVSLHSAIQSTRNKLMPGVKKYTLLRLHEALQLYTEKTGRRPTYEYAMIEGVNDTNPEMQALCDFCEGTLCHVNLIQLNDIEGSPLKPSPIHCLMNQTRAP
;
A
#
# COMPACT_ATOMS: atom_id res chain seq x y z
N LYS A 1 5.56 -1.61 24.42
CA LYS A 1 6.70 -2.50 24.10
C LYS A 1 6.20 -3.55 23.12
N ASN A 2 6.91 -3.76 22.03
CA ASN A 2 6.67 -4.91 21.18
C ASN A 2 7.19 -6.14 21.93
N VAL A 3 6.31 -7.07 22.26
CA VAL A 3 6.66 -8.34 22.90
C VAL A 3 6.54 -9.46 21.88
N CYS A 4 7.44 -10.43 21.95
CA CYS A 4 7.46 -11.58 21.04
C CYS A 4 7.01 -12.87 21.74
N SER A 5 6.74 -12.80 23.04
CA SER A 5 6.22 -13.91 23.84
C SER A 5 5.36 -13.41 24.99
N PHE A 6 4.51 -14.27 25.55
CA PHE A 6 3.75 -13.94 26.76
C PHE A 6 4.68 -13.75 27.97
N ASP A 7 5.88 -14.34 27.97
CA ASP A 7 6.86 -14.15 29.04
C ASP A 7 7.40 -12.72 29.11
N ASP A 8 7.47 -12.04 27.97
CA ASP A 8 7.93 -10.66 27.88
C ASP A 8 6.91 -9.64 28.42
N MET A 9 5.67 -10.06 28.65
CA MET A 9 4.61 -9.25 29.24
C MET A 9 4.77 -9.10 30.75
N THR A 10 5.91 -8.58 31.17
CA THR A 10 6.30 -8.48 32.61
C THR A 10 5.40 -7.59 33.47
N ASN A 11 4.54 -6.79 32.84
CA ASN A 11 3.49 -6.00 33.49
C ASN A 11 2.26 -6.83 33.88
N LEU A 12 2.15 -8.07 33.39
CA LEU A 12 1.07 -9.00 33.74
C LEU A 12 1.53 -10.01 34.81
N PRO A 13 0.65 -10.42 35.75
CA PRO A 13 0.93 -11.49 36.70
C PRO A 13 1.37 -12.80 36.02
N LYS A 14 2.31 -13.51 36.62
CA LYS A 14 2.82 -14.78 36.04
C LYS A 14 1.72 -15.78 35.75
N ALA A 15 0.79 -15.96 36.70
CA ALA A 15 -0.33 -16.90 36.54
C ALA A 15 -1.22 -16.54 35.33
N PHE A 16 -1.43 -15.25 35.06
CA PHE A 16 -2.20 -14.79 33.90
C PHE A 16 -1.44 -15.01 32.59
N ARG A 17 -0.11 -14.82 32.58
CA ARG A 17 0.71 -15.13 31.41
C ARG A 17 0.66 -16.62 31.04
N GLU A 18 0.65 -17.52 32.03
CA GLU A 18 0.50 -18.95 31.79
C GLU A 18 -0.90 -19.28 31.19
N GLN A 19 -1.97 -18.65 31.70
CA GLN A 19 -3.31 -18.81 31.13
C GLN A 19 -3.37 -18.32 29.67
N LEU A 20 -2.67 -17.22 29.36
CA LEU A 20 -2.58 -16.72 27.98
C LEU A 20 -1.86 -17.71 27.05
N LYS A 21 -0.78 -18.37 27.51
CA LYS A 21 -0.08 -19.42 26.76
C LYS A 21 -0.94 -20.65 26.46
N GLU A 22 -1.84 -20.99 27.37
CA GLU A 22 -2.76 -22.12 27.18
C GLU A 22 -3.89 -21.77 26.19
N ALA A 23 -4.33 -20.51 26.19
CA ALA A 23 -5.48 -20.07 25.39
C ALA A 23 -5.10 -19.49 24.01
N PHE A 24 -3.88 -18.99 23.85
CA PHE A 24 -3.43 -18.26 22.66
C PHE A 24 -2.01 -18.67 22.26
N ALA A 25 -1.73 -18.61 20.97
CA ALA A 25 -0.39 -18.72 20.40
C ALA A 25 0.09 -17.35 19.87
N PHE A 26 1.38 -17.10 19.97
CA PHE A 26 2.04 -16.05 19.18
C PHE A 26 2.28 -16.62 17.79
N ASP A 27 1.44 -16.25 16.84
CA ASP A 27 1.59 -16.62 15.43
C ASP A 27 2.33 -15.47 14.72
N THR A 28 3.64 -15.44 14.86
CA THR A 28 4.50 -14.42 14.21
C THR A 28 5.06 -15.00 12.92
N PRO A 29 5.15 -14.17 11.84
CA PRO A 29 5.70 -14.64 10.58
C PRO A 29 7.19 -15.00 10.71
N THR A 30 7.63 -15.99 9.95
CA THR A 30 9.04 -16.37 9.82
C THR A 30 9.72 -15.53 8.74
N GLU A 31 10.84 -14.90 9.07
CA GLU A 31 11.68 -14.22 8.07
C GLU A 31 12.45 -15.25 7.25
N LEU A 32 12.08 -15.42 5.98
CA LEU A 32 12.78 -16.31 5.05
C LEU A 32 14.04 -15.66 4.48
N THR A 33 13.95 -14.36 4.15
CA THR A 33 15.10 -13.60 3.62
C THR A 33 14.93 -12.10 3.89
N LYS A 34 16.07 -11.42 3.96
CA LYS A 34 16.17 -9.98 4.12
C LYS A 34 17.20 -9.42 3.15
N GLN A 35 16.80 -8.42 2.38
CA GLN A 35 17.67 -7.66 1.51
C GLN A 35 17.83 -6.24 2.07
N VAL A 36 19.07 -5.74 2.10
CA VAL A 36 19.39 -4.40 2.62
C VAL A 36 19.94 -3.55 1.48
N SER A 37 19.31 -2.42 1.21
CA SER A 37 19.73 -1.45 0.21
C SER A 37 20.74 -0.46 0.77
N LYS A 38 21.47 0.26 -0.11
CA LYS A 38 22.50 1.25 0.27
C LYS A 38 21.94 2.42 1.09
N ASP A 39 20.67 2.76 0.91
CA ASP A 39 19.96 3.81 1.66
C ASP A 39 19.44 3.35 3.03
N GLY A 40 19.73 2.10 3.41
CA GLY A 40 19.28 1.48 4.64
C GLY A 40 17.89 0.85 4.57
N SER A 41 17.17 0.95 3.45
CA SER A 41 15.89 0.25 3.26
C SER A 41 16.09 -1.25 3.33
N ARG A 42 15.14 -1.95 3.96
CA ARG A 42 15.19 -3.41 4.15
C ARG A 42 13.91 -4.02 3.57
N LYS A 43 14.07 -4.96 2.65
CA LYS A 43 12.98 -5.77 2.12
C LYS A 43 13.03 -7.15 2.74
N TYR A 44 11.90 -7.59 3.27
CA TYR A 44 11.73 -8.87 3.95
C TYR A 44 10.79 -9.75 3.13
N LEU A 45 11.06 -11.04 3.11
CA LEU A 45 10.12 -12.08 2.71
C LEU A 45 9.67 -12.79 3.98
N LEU A 46 8.41 -12.63 4.34
CA LEU A 46 7.79 -13.15 5.54
C LEU A 46 6.86 -14.30 5.19
N GLU A 47 7.04 -15.46 5.83
CA GLU A 47 6.21 -16.64 5.65
C GLU A 47 5.29 -16.82 6.86
N TYR A 48 4.03 -17.09 6.60
CA TYR A 48 3.00 -17.41 7.59
C TYR A 48 2.86 -18.94 7.78
N HIS A 49 2.14 -19.35 8.82
CA HIS A 49 2.00 -20.75 9.24
C HIS A 49 1.46 -21.70 8.15
N ASP A 50 0.75 -21.17 7.15
CA ASP A 50 0.22 -21.94 6.01
C ASP A 50 1.18 -22.02 4.81
N GLY A 51 2.44 -21.57 4.98
CA GLY A 51 3.49 -21.56 3.95
C GLY A 51 3.32 -20.44 2.90
N ILE A 52 2.38 -19.52 3.11
CA ILE A 52 2.22 -18.35 2.24
C ILE A 52 3.24 -17.28 2.62
N SER A 53 3.94 -16.74 1.62
CA SER A 53 4.94 -15.70 1.82
C SER A 53 4.51 -14.39 1.17
N VAL A 54 4.85 -13.27 1.82
CA VAL A 54 4.65 -11.92 1.32
C VAL A 54 5.88 -11.05 1.53
N GLU A 55 6.01 -10.01 0.70
CA GLU A 55 7.04 -9.01 0.87
C GLU A 55 6.54 -7.85 1.73
N THR A 56 7.43 -7.33 2.58
CA THR A 56 7.26 -6.06 3.28
C THR A 56 8.56 -5.27 3.25
N VAL A 57 8.48 -3.93 3.31
CA VAL A 57 9.66 -3.07 3.21
C VAL A 57 9.68 -2.04 4.33
N GLY A 58 10.80 -2.00 5.08
CA GLY A 58 11.12 -0.93 6.00
C GLY A 58 12.00 0.13 5.34
N MET A 59 11.57 1.38 5.38
CA MET A 59 12.23 2.52 4.74
C MET A 59 12.59 3.57 5.80
N PRO A 60 13.85 3.59 6.28
CA PRO A 60 14.30 4.59 7.26
C PRO A 60 14.51 5.95 6.57
N ARG A 61 14.06 7.03 7.20
CA ARG A 61 14.32 8.40 6.77
C ARG A 61 14.59 9.29 7.97
N ARG A 62 15.83 9.74 8.18
CA ARG A 62 16.21 10.55 9.35
C ARG A 62 15.68 9.92 10.64
N ASN A 63 14.70 10.55 11.31
CA ASN A 63 14.08 10.07 12.56
C ASN A 63 12.69 9.45 12.32
N LYS A 64 12.45 8.85 11.14
CA LYS A 64 11.17 8.26 10.74
C LYS A 64 11.40 6.90 10.12
N LEU A 65 10.56 5.94 10.48
CA LEU A 65 10.47 4.64 9.84
C LEU A 65 9.13 4.51 9.15
N SER A 66 9.16 4.37 7.82
CA SER A 66 7.98 4.06 7.01
C SER A 66 7.96 2.57 6.69
N VAL A 67 6.80 1.93 6.79
CA VAL A 67 6.64 0.51 6.46
C VAL A 67 5.68 0.36 5.31
N CYS A 68 6.09 -0.36 4.25
CA CYS A 68 5.23 -0.77 3.15
C CYS A 68 4.75 -2.20 3.41
N VAL A 69 3.44 -2.39 3.54
CA VAL A 69 2.83 -3.68 3.87
C VAL A 69 2.05 -4.26 2.71
N SER A 70 2.03 -5.58 2.63
CA SER A 70 1.18 -6.38 1.76
C SER A 70 -0.17 -6.64 2.40
N THR A 71 -1.23 -6.74 1.60
CA THR A 71 -2.60 -7.01 2.04
C THR A 71 -3.15 -8.33 1.52
N GLN A 72 -2.47 -8.92 0.55
CA GLN A 72 -2.78 -10.22 -0.04
C GLN A 72 -1.48 -10.93 -0.39
N ALA A 73 -1.49 -12.24 -0.44
CA ALA A 73 -0.44 -13.03 -1.06
C ALA A 73 -0.73 -13.14 -2.56
N GLY A 74 0.09 -12.47 -3.37
CA GLY A 74 -0.19 -12.24 -4.77
C GLY A 74 -1.25 -11.15 -4.99
N CYS A 75 -1.75 -11.00 -6.22
CA CYS A 75 -2.72 -9.97 -6.59
C CYS A 75 -3.55 -10.40 -7.81
N GLY A 76 -4.88 -10.26 -7.70
CA GLY A 76 -5.79 -10.60 -8.79
C GLY A 76 -5.99 -9.48 -9.83
N MET A 77 -5.34 -8.33 -9.70
CA MET A 77 -5.54 -7.18 -10.60
C MET A 77 -4.84 -7.35 -11.95
N GLY A 78 -3.76 -8.13 -12.01
CA GLY A 78 -3.04 -8.45 -13.25
C GLY A 78 -2.45 -7.22 -13.96
N CYS A 79 -2.00 -6.21 -13.20
CA CYS A 79 -1.38 -5.00 -13.78
C CYS A 79 -0.12 -5.37 -14.58
N ALA A 80 -0.03 -4.90 -15.82
CA ALA A 80 1.04 -5.26 -16.76
C ALA A 80 2.45 -4.82 -16.31
N PHE A 81 2.53 -3.85 -15.43
CA PHE A 81 3.77 -3.27 -14.89
C PHE A 81 4.11 -3.78 -13.47
N CYS A 82 3.42 -4.80 -12.96
CA CYS A 82 3.56 -5.23 -11.56
C CYS A 82 3.94 -6.72 -11.49
N ALA A 83 5.10 -7.01 -10.92
CA ALA A 83 5.58 -8.38 -10.75
C ALA A 83 4.63 -9.25 -9.90
N THR A 84 3.98 -8.67 -8.89
CA THR A 84 3.00 -9.38 -8.04
C THR A 84 1.82 -9.91 -8.86
N GLY A 85 1.39 -9.17 -9.89
CA GLY A 85 0.26 -9.56 -10.74
C GLY A 85 0.51 -10.82 -11.60
N LEU A 86 1.78 -11.16 -11.86
CA LEU A 86 2.16 -12.31 -12.70
C LEU A 86 1.79 -13.65 -12.05
N ASN A 87 1.82 -13.74 -10.73
CA ASN A 87 1.58 -14.98 -9.98
C ASN A 87 0.11 -15.16 -9.54
N GLY A 88 -0.78 -14.23 -9.90
CA GLY A 88 -2.17 -14.24 -9.49
C GLY A 88 -2.37 -14.06 -7.98
N LEU A 89 -3.60 -14.20 -7.53
CA LEU A 89 -3.99 -14.12 -6.13
C LEU A 89 -3.98 -15.52 -5.50
N LYS A 90 -3.30 -15.69 -4.37
CA LYS A 90 -3.38 -16.90 -3.55
C LYS A 90 -4.45 -16.78 -2.47
N ARG A 91 -4.33 -15.78 -1.58
CA ARG A 91 -5.34 -15.42 -0.57
C ARG A 91 -5.19 -14.00 -0.05
N SER A 92 -6.22 -13.51 0.59
CA SER A 92 -6.14 -12.28 1.39
C SER A 92 -5.42 -12.54 2.72
N LEU A 93 -4.77 -11.51 3.25
CA LEU A 93 -4.16 -11.54 4.58
C LEU A 93 -5.20 -11.12 5.63
N THR A 94 -5.08 -11.65 6.84
CA THR A 94 -5.84 -11.21 8.01
C THR A 94 -5.30 -9.87 8.52
N ALA A 95 -6.07 -9.16 9.33
CA ALA A 95 -5.63 -7.92 9.96
C ALA A 95 -4.38 -8.14 10.83
N GLN A 96 -4.30 -9.29 11.52
CA GLN A 96 -3.13 -9.66 12.29
C GLN A 96 -1.90 -9.77 11.40
N GLU A 97 -1.94 -10.55 10.31
CA GLU A 97 -0.82 -10.72 9.39
C GLU A 97 -0.35 -9.40 8.77
N ILE A 98 -1.27 -8.45 8.54
CA ILE A 98 -0.92 -7.10 8.06
C ILE A 98 -0.19 -6.31 9.15
N VAL A 99 -0.67 -6.35 10.40
CA VAL A 99 -0.05 -5.66 11.54
C VAL A 99 1.31 -6.26 11.90
N ASP A 100 1.44 -7.60 11.84
CA ASP A 100 2.67 -8.32 12.14
C ASP A 100 3.84 -7.90 11.23
N GLN A 101 3.57 -7.54 9.98
CA GLN A 101 4.60 -6.96 9.09
C GLN A 101 5.17 -5.66 9.68
N VAL A 102 4.30 -4.79 10.22
CA VAL A 102 4.74 -3.52 10.84
C VAL A 102 5.55 -3.76 12.10
N LEU A 103 5.11 -4.72 12.93
CA LEU A 103 5.81 -5.10 14.17
C LEU A 103 7.16 -5.73 13.88
N HIS A 104 7.23 -6.66 12.91
CA HIS A 104 8.47 -7.30 12.48
C HIS A 104 9.52 -6.27 12.04
N VAL A 105 9.13 -5.36 11.14
CA VAL A 105 10.01 -4.29 10.65
C VAL A 105 10.44 -3.37 11.79
N SER A 106 9.51 -2.96 12.66
CA SER A 106 9.83 -2.09 13.80
C SER A 106 10.83 -2.75 14.75
N ASN A 107 10.68 -4.06 14.99
CA ASN A 107 11.60 -4.82 15.85
C ASN A 107 13.00 -4.93 15.22
N ASP A 108 13.10 -5.23 13.92
CA ASP A 108 14.40 -5.35 13.24
C ASP A 108 15.16 -4.01 13.17
N PHE A 109 14.45 -2.88 13.04
CA PHE A 109 15.07 -1.56 13.08
C PHE A 109 15.35 -1.06 14.53
N GLY A 110 14.73 -1.66 15.54
CA GLY A 110 14.76 -1.15 16.91
C GLY A 110 14.05 0.19 17.07
N GLU A 111 13.23 0.56 16.10
CA GLU A 111 12.51 1.84 16.03
C GLU A 111 11.04 1.60 15.76
N ARG A 112 10.18 2.47 16.32
CA ARG A 112 8.76 2.43 16.05
C ARG A 112 8.44 2.95 14.66
N ALA A 113 7.59 2.24 13.90
CA ALA A 113 7.04 2.75 12.65
C ALA A 113 6.27 4.07 12.89
N THR A 114 6.55 5.07 12.08
CA THR A 114 5.90 6.40 12.13
C THR A 114 4.87 6.58 11.04
N SER A 115 4.93 5.78 9.99
CA SER A 115 3.95 5.76 8.89
C SER A 115 3.88 4.36 8.26
N VAL A 116 2.71 4.01 7.73
CA VAL A 116 2.50 2.76 6.99
C VAL A 116 1.81 3.05 5.68
N VAL A 117 2.29 2.43 4.62
CA VAL A 117 1.67 2.48 3.29
C VAL A 117 1.24 1.08 2.88
N PHE A 118 -0.02 0.92 2.51
CA PHE A 118 -0.60 -0.32 2.03
C PHE A 118 -0.40 -0.36 0.51
N MET A 119 0.87 -0.52 0.10
CA MET A 119 1.35 -0.45 -1.29
C MET A 119 2.22 -1.65 -1.68
N GLY A 120 2.25 -2.70 -0.85
CA GLY A 120 2.89 -3.98 -1.15
C GLY A 120 2.03 -4.85 -2.06
N GLN A 121 2.07 -6.16 -1.84
CA GLN A 121 1.28 -7.11 -2.62
C GLN A 121 -0.21 -7.01 -2.31
N GLY A 122 -1.05 -7.12 -3.35
CA GLY A 122 -2.51 -7.17 -3.25
C GLY A 122 -3.22 -5.87 -3.57
N GLU A 123 -4.54 -5.97 -3.67
CA GLU A 123 -5.45 -4.83 -3.77
C GLU A 123 -6.16 -4.65 -2.42
N PRO A 124 -5.85 -3.57 -1.67
CA PRO A 124 -6.41 -3.39 -0.33
C PRO A 124 -7.94 -3.39 -0.30
N PHE A 125 -8.60 -2.83 -1.31
CA PHE A 125 -10.06 -2.79 -1.34
C PHE A 125 -10.73 -4.08 -1.83
N ALA A 126 -9.96 -5.07 -2.27
CA ALA A 126 -10.43 -6.44 -2.43
C ALA A 126 -10.37 -7.23 -1.10
N ASN A 127 -9.65 -6.70 -0.10
CA ASN A 127 -9.55 -7.21 1.27
C ASN A 127 -10.00 -6.15 2.31
N TYR A 128 -11.08 -5.43 1.99
CA TYR A 128 -11.46 -4.18 2.65
C TYR A 128 -11.59 -4.31 4.16
N ASP A 129 -12.31 -5.34 4.65
CA ASP A 129 -12.67 -5.44 6.07
C ASP A 129 -11.44 -5.72 6.94
N GLU A 130 -10.54 -6.60 6.49
CA GLU A 130 -9.29 -6.90 7.21
C GLU A 130 -8.30 -5.71 7.15
N VAL A 131 -8.24 -5.01 6.01
CA VAL A 131 -7.45 -3.78 5.86
C VAL A 131 -7.95 -2.69 6.80
N LEU A 132 -9.26 -2.46 6.87
CA LEU A 132 -9.83 -1.46 7.79
C LEU A 132 -9.58 -1.82 9.25
N LYS A 133 -9.69 -3.09 9.61
CA LYS A 133 -9.37 -3.58 10.95
C LYS A 133 -7.88 -3.37 11.28
N ALA A 134 -6.98 -3.69 10.36
CA ALA A 134 -5.54 -3.42 10.53
C ALA A 134 -5.24 -1.93 10.70
N LEU A 135 -5.85 -1.06 9.89
CA LEU A 135 -5.73 0.39 10.02
C LEU A 135 -6.13 0.89 11.40
N ARG A 136 -7.24 0.38 11.96
CA ARG A 136 -7.72 0.75 13.29
C ARG A 136 -6.80 0.26 14.40
N ILE A 137 -6.27 -0.97 14.30
CA ILE A 137 -5.26 -1.49 15.24
C ILE A 137 -3.98 -0.63 15.21
N LEU A 138 -3.49 -0.27 14.01
CA LEU A 138 -2.31 0.58 13.84
C LEU A 138 -2.53 2.00 14.36
N ASN A 139 -3.76 2.51 14.27
CA ASN A 139 -4.13 3.87 14.68
C ASN A 139 -4.49 3.98 16.18
N ASP A 140 -4.80 2.87 16.85
CA ASP A 140 -5.25 2.86 18.24
C ASP A 140 -4.22 3.56 19.16
N PRO A 141 -4.60 4.65 19.85
CA PRO A 141 -3.69 5.40 20.72
C PRO A 141 -3.22 4.59 21.94
N ASP A 142 -4.01 3.62 22.38
CA ASP A 142 -3.64 2.72 23.49
C ASP A 142 -2.78 1.53 23.02
N GLY A 143 -2.61 1.38 21.70
CA GLY A 143 -1.81 0.35 21.05
C GLY A 143 -0.57 0.89 20.34
N ILE A 144 -0.51 0.66 19.01
CA ILE A 144 0.61 1.10 18.16
C ILE A 144 0.58 2.63 17.97
N GLY A 145 -0.60 3.26 17.83
CA GLY A 145 -0.83 4.69 17.88
C GLY A 145 -0.18 5.48 16.74
N ILE A 146 -0.16 4.95 15.52
CA ILE A 146 0.26 5.71 14.34
C ILE A 146 -0.89 6.63 13.95
N GLY A 147 -0.63 7.95 13.85
CA GLY A 147 -1.66 8.91 13.50
C GLY A 147 -2.34 8.59 12.15
N ALA A 148 -3.66 8.70 12.06
CA ALA A 148 -4.43 8.30 10.89
C ALA A 148 -3.91 8.87 9.56
N ARG A 149 -3.41 10.12 9.56
CA ARG A 149 -2.83 10.77 8.37
C ARG A 149 -1.50 10.16 7.90
N HIS A 150 -0.88 9.31 8.71
CA HIS A 150 0.34 8.58 8.39
C HIS A 150 0.07 7.13 7.97
N LEU A 151 -1.21 6.77 7.82
CA LEU A 151 -1.67 5.50 7.29
C LEU A 151 -2.27 5.75 5.90
N THR A 152 -1.60 5.26 4.86
CA THR A 152 -2.00 5.48 3.46
C THR A 152 -2.43 4.17 2.82
N VAL A 153 -3.65 4.14 2.31
CA VAL A 153 -4.17 3.00 1.53
C VAL A 153 -4.11 3.36 0.06
N SER A 154 -3.47 2.50 -0.74
CA SER A 154 -3.43 2.63 -2.19
C SER A 154 -4.34 1.61 -2.84
N THR A 155 -5.15 2.03 -3.81
CA THR A 155 -6.02 1.13 -4.56
C THR A 155 -5.81 1.29 -6.06
N SER A 156 -6.00 0.23 -6.80
CA SER A 156 -6.06 0.28 -8.27
C SER A 156 -7.30 1.02 -8.81
N GLY A 157 -8.16 1.52 -7.92
CA GLY A 157 -9.38 2.25 -8.28
C GLY A 157 -10.63 1.37 -8.18
N VAL A 158 -10.71 0.53 -7.15
CA VAL A 158 -11.91 -0.27 -6.83
C VAL A 158 -12.98 0.66 -6.25
N ILE A 159 -13.86 1.17 -7.11
CA ILE A 159 -14.85 2.21 -6.77
C ILE A 159 -15.71 1.89 -5.55
N PRO A 160 -16.26 0.67 -5.37
CA PRO A 160 -17.03 0.35 -4.17
C PRO A 160 -16.22 0.53 -2.88
N GLY A 161 -14.92 0.18 -2.90
CA GLY A 161 -14.01 0.39 -1.77
C GLY A 161 -13.75 1.88 -1.49
N ILE A 162 -13.51 2.69 -2.54
CA ILE A 162 -13.33 4.14 -2.41
C ILE A 162 -14.54 4.79 -1.72
N ARG A 163 -15.76 4.42 -2.16
CA ARG A 163 -17.00 4.95 -1.58
C ARG A 163 -17.16 4.59 -0.10
N LYS A 164 -16.93 3.31 0.25
CA LYS A 164 -16.94 2.86 1.66
C LYS A 164 -15.88 3.60 2.49
N PHE A 165 -14.68 3.83 1.91
CA PHE A 165 -13.58 4.52 2.57
C PHE A 165 -13.84 6.02 2.78
N ALA A 166 -14.70 6.62 1.96
CA ALA A 166 -15.16 8.00 2.13
C ALA A 166 -16.17 8.15 3.30
N ASP A 167 -16.78 7.05 3.75
CA ASP A 167 -17.80 7.06 4.80
C ASP A 167 -17.24 6.80 6.21
N ILE A 168 -15.97 6.41 6.34
CA ILE A 168 -15.36 6.17 7.66
C ILE A 168 -14.96 7.47 8.33
N PRO A 169 -15.04 7.56 9.67
CA PRO A 169 -14.73 8.80 10.40
C PRO A 169 -13.23 9.09 10.51
N GLU A 170 -12.38 8.05 10.38
CA GLU A 170 -10.95 8.18 10.54
C GLU A 170 -10.31 8.88 9.33
N GLN A 171 -9.31 9.73 9.58
CA GLN A 171 -8.64 10.56 8.57
C GLN A 171 -7.47 9.83 7.87
N PHE A 172 -7.68 8.57 7.46
CA PHE A 172 -6.69 7.83 6.69
C PHE A 172 -6.47 8.46 5.31
N THR A 173 -5.29 8.26 4.73
CA THR A 173 -4.93 8.84 3.44
C THR A 173 -5.25 7.85 2.32
N LEU A 174 -5.85 8.36 1.23
CA LEU A 174 -6.15 7.58 0.03
C LEU A 174 -5.13 7.89 -1.07
N ALA A 175 -4.53 6.85 -1.63
CA ALA A 175 -3.79 6.88 -2.89
C ALA A 175 -4.53 6.03 -3.93
N VAL A 176 -4.44 6.42 -5.20
CA VAL A 176 -5.05 5.70 -6.32
C VAL A 176 -4.02 5.49 -7.41
N SER A 177 -3.77 4.25 -7.75
CA SER A 177 -2.99 3.87 -8.92
C SER A 177 -3.74 4.25 -10.19
N LEU A 178 -3.44 5.44 -10.73
CA LEU A 178 -4.08 5.96 -11.93
C LEU A 178 -3.39 5.44 -13.20
N HIS A 179 -2.08 5.67 -13.31
CA HIS A 179 -1.14 5.26 -14.36
C HIS A 179 -1.51 5.59 -15.80
N SER A 180 -2.71 6.05 -16.07
CA SER A 180 -3.15 6.71 -17.31
C SER A 180 -4.52 7.35 -17.10
N ALA A 181 -4.73 8.53 -17.65
CA ALA A 181 -6.02 9.20 -17.74
C ALA A 181 -6.72 8.97 -19.11
N ILE A 182 -6.16 8.12 -19.97
CA ILE A 182 -6.79 7.61 -21.19
C ILE A 182 -7.32 6.21 -20.92
N GLN A 183 -8.64 6.02 -21.05
CA GLN A 183 -9.32 4.78 -20.69
C GLN A 183 -8.75 3.54 -21.39
N SER A 184 -8.43 3.65 -22.68
CA SER A 184 -7.89 2.51 -23.45
C SER A 184 -6.50 2.09 -22.97
N THR A 185 -5.64 3.03 -22.65
CA THR A 185 -4.29 2.79 -22.09
C THR A 185 -4.41 2.20 -20.69
N ARG A 186 -5.24 2.79 -19.84
CA ARG A 186 -5.46 2.30 -18.48
C ARG A 186 -6.00 0.86 -18.46
N ASN A 187 -6.91 0.52 -19.37
CA ASN A 187 -7.46 -0.84 -19.49
C ASN A 187 -6.39 -1.87 -19.87
N LYS A 188 -5.40 -1.49 -20.68
CA LYS A 188 -4.26 -2.35 -21.04
C LYS A 188 -3.29 -2.53 -19.88
N LEU A 189 -3.00 -1.44 -19.15
CA LEU A 189 -2.09 -1.45 -18.01
C LEU A 189 -2.70 -2.13 -16.78
N MET A 190 -4.02 -1.98 -16.56
CA MET A 190 -4.71 -2.42 -15.35
C MET A 190 -6.00 -3.19 -15.66
N PRO A 191 -5.91 -4.39 -16.22
CA PRO A 191 -7.07 -5.14 -16.70
C PRO A 191 -8.07 -5.51 -15.58
N GLY A 192 -7.62 -5.70 -14.36
CA GLY A 192 -8.46 -6.06 -13.21
C GLY A 192 -9.51 -5.00 -12.85
N VAL A 193 -9.29 -3.74 -13.24
CA VAL A 193 -10.23 -2.63 -12.97
C VAL A 193 -10.88 -2.05 -14.22
N LYS A 194 -10.74 -2.68 -15.38
CA LYS A 194 -11.33 -2.22 -16.65
C LYS A 194 -12.85 -1.97 -16.61
N LYS A 195 -13.56 -2.64 -15.68
CA LYS A 195 -15.00 -2.43 -15.44
C LYS A 195 -15.33 -1.07 -14.81
N TYR A 196 -14.36 -0.40 -14.24
CA TYR A 196 -14.49 0.93 -13.64
C TYR A 196 -13.96 1.98 -14.62
N THR A 197 -14.87 2.77 -15.20
CA THR A 197 -14.47 3.85 -16.13
C THR A 197 -13.78 4.98 -15.38
N LEU A 198 -12.90 5.71 -16.07
CA LEU A 198 -12.23 6.90 -15.53
C LEU A 198 -13.25 7.94 -15.06
N LEU A 199 -14.36 8.13 -15.80
CA LEU A 199 -15.43 9.04 -15.37
C LEU A 199 -16.00 8.63 -14.00
N ARG A 200 -16.38 7.36 -13.82
CA ARG A 200 -16.90 6.87 -12.52
C ARG A 200 -15.85 6.90 -11.41
N LEU A 201 -14.58 6.69 -11.75
CA LEU A 201 -13.49 6.83 -10.79
C LEU A 201 -13.36 8.29 -10.34
N HIS A 202 -13.38 9.23 -11.27
CA HIS A 202 -13.34 10.66 -10.99
C HIS A 202 -14.50 11.09 -10.08
N GLU A 203 -15.74 10.70 -10.39
CA GLU A 203 -16.92 10.95 -9.55
C GLU A 203 -16.74 10.40 -8.12
N ALA A 204 -16.19 9.18 -7.98
CA ALA A 204 -15.96 8.57 -6.67
C ALA A 204 -14.88 9.31 -5.87
N LEU A 205 -13.87 9.87 -6.53
CA LEU A 205 -12.80 10.64 -5.91
C LEU A 205 -13.25 12.05 -5.53
N GLN A 206 -14.11 12.68 -6.32
CA GLN A 206 -14.79 13.92 -5.94
C GLN A 206 -15.64 13.72 -4.68
N LEU A 207 -16.47 12.66 -4.65
CA LEU A 207 -17.27 12.31 -3.47
C LEU A 207 -16.37 12.06 -2.23
N TYR A 208 -15.24 11.38 -2.40
CA TYR A 208 -14.26 11.18 -1.31
C TYR A 208 -13.75 12.52 -0.79
N THR A 209 -13.37 13.43 -1.68
CA THR A 209 -12.87 14.77 -1.32
C THR A 209 -13.94 15.61 -0.62
N GLU A 210 -15.18 15.60 -1.13
CA GLU A 210 -16.32 16.32 -0.52
C GLU A 210 -16.63 15.84 0.89
N LYS A 211 -16.66 14.51 1.10
CA LYS A 211 -16.98 13.92 2.41
C LYS A 211 -15.87 14.07 3.44
N THR A 212 -14.62 13.93 3.01
CA THR A 212 -13.48 13.85 3.94
C THR A 212 -12.71 15.16 4.07
N GLY A 213 -12.89 16.11 3.14
CA GLY A 213 -12.08 17.32 3.02
C GLY A 213 -10.61 17.03 2.64
N ARG A 214 -10.29 15.82 2.16
CA ARG A 214 -8.92 15.38 1.91
C ARG A 214 -8.69 15.14 0.42
N ARG A 215 -7.51 15.56 -0.04
CA ARG A 215 -7.05 15.25 -1.41
C ARG A 215 -6.60 13.81 -1.53
N PRO A 216 -7.02 13.06 -2.54
CA PRO A 216 -6.38 11.80 -2.92
C PRO A 216 -5.02 12.06 -3.57
N THR A 217 -4.13 11.07 -3.52
CA THR A 217 -2.90 11.05 -4.30
C THR A 217 -3.08 10.13 -5.50
N TYR A 218 -2.71 10.59 -6.70
CA TYR A 218 -2.67 9.76 -7.90
C TYR A 218 -1.25 9.27 -8.12
N GLU A 219 -1.07 7.96 -8.03
CA GLU A 219 0.20 7.30 -8.33
C GLU A 219 0.28 7.07 -9.84
N TYR A 220 1.34 7.53 -10.48
CA TYR A 220 1.51 7.48 -11.92
C TYR A 220 2.92 6.97 -12.26
N ALA A 221 3.06 5.67 -12.51
CA ALA A 221 4.30 5.06 -12.98
C ALA A 221 4.52 5.43 -14.45
N MET A 222 5.62 6.11 -14.73
CA MET A 222 5.99 6.59 -16.05
C MET A 222 6.59 5.48 -16.90
N ILE A 223 5.94 5.14 -18.00
CA ILE A 223 6.28 4.01 -18.89
C ILE A 223 6.58 4.56 -20.28
N GLU A 224 7.82 4.34 -20.77
CA GLU A 224 8.32 4.87 -22.03
C GLU A 224 7.41 4.51 -23.23
N GLY A 225 7.01 5.54 -23.98
CA GLY A 225 6.17 5.40 -25.17
C GLY A 225 4.75 4.88 -24.94
N VAL A 226 4.35 4.70 -23.68
CA VAL A 226 3.02 4.18 -23.31
C VAL A 226 2.16 5.28 -22.68
N ASN A 227 2.58 5.79 -21.55
CA ASN A 227 1.82 6.79 -20.78
C ASN A 227 2.61 8.08 -20.46
N ASP A 228 3.79 8.24 -21.05
CA ASP A 228 4.65 9.42 -20.92
C ASP A 228 4.58 10.37 -22.14
N THR A 229 3.68 10.10 -23.08
CA THR A 229 3.47 10.90 -24.29
C THR A 229 2.70 12.19 -24.00
N ASN A 230 2.84 13.22 -24.86
CA ASN A 230 2.11 14.48 -24.71
C ASN A 230 0.59 14.30 -24.58
N PRO A 231 -0.09 13.44 -25.37
CA PRO A 231 -1.54 13.20 -25.20
C PRO A 231 -1.88 12.60 -23.83
N GLU A 232 -1.06 11.69 -23.30
CA GLU A 232 -1.27 11.10 -21.97
C GLU A 232 -1.09 12.14 -20.86
N MET A 233 -0.09 13.00 -20.99
CA MET A 233 0.14 14.07 -20.02
C MET A 233 -0.97 15.12 -20.05
N GLN A 234 -1.45 15.49 -21.25
CA GLN A 234 -2.59 16.40 -21.36
C GLN A 234 -3.83 15.78 -20.72
N ALA A 235 -4.13 14.51 -21.01
CA ALA A 235 -5.25 13.81 -20.39
C ALA A 235 -5.12 13.74 -18.86
N LEU A 236 -3.90 13.60 -18.32
CA LEU A 236 -3.66 13.65 -16.87
C LEU A 236 -3.96 15.04 -16.31
N CYS A 237 -3.53 16.12 -16.99
CA CYS A 237 -3.87 17.49 -16.60
C CYS A 237 -5.39 17.70 -16.60
N ASP A 238 -6.06 17.30 -17.68
CA ASP A 238 -7.52 17.42 -17.81
C ASP A 238 -8.26 16.62 -16.72
N PHE A 239 -7.75 15.43 -16.36
CA PHE A 239 -8.32 14.60 -15.28
C PHE A 239 -8.16 15.27 -13.90
N CYS A 240 -7.11 16.06 -13.70
CA CYS A 240 -6.83 16.77 -12.44
C CYS A 240 -7.53 18.13 -12.37
N GLU A 241 -7.95 18.70 -13.52
CA GLU A 241 -8.54 20.04 -13.58
C GLU A 241 -9.77 20.14 -12.68
N GLY A 242 -9.84 21.22 -11.90
CA GLY A 242 -10.95 21.48 -10.97
C GLY A 242 -11.04 20.51 -9.78
N THR A 243 -10.04 19.61 -9.59
CA THR A 243 -10.04 18.66 -8.48
C THR A 243 -8.93 18.96 -7.48
N LEU A 244 -9.23 18.75 -6.20
CA LEU A 244 -8.20 18.78 -5.15
C LEU A 244 -7.48 17.43 -5.13
N CYS A 245 -6.31 17.35 -5.77
CA CYS A 245 -5.51 16.11 -5.83
C CYS A 245 -4.01 16.39 -5.67
N HIS A 246 -3.25 15.32 -5.51
CA HIS A 246 -1.80 15.30 -5.63
C HIS A 246 -1.41 14.22 -6.63
N VAL A 247 -0.47 14.51 -7.55
CA VAL A 247 0.06 13.50 -8.48
C VAL A 247 1.48 13.18 -8.08
N ASN A 248 1.75 11.88 -7.91
CA ASN A 248 3.07 11.34 -7.66
C ASN A 248 3.57 10.62 -8.92
N LEU A 249 4.51 11.24 -9.64
CA LEU A 249 5.15 10.63 -10.79
C LEU A 249 6.26 9.70 -10.30
N ILE A 250 6.18 8.43 -10.67
CA ILE A 250 7.09 7.36 -10.22
C ILE A 250 7.84 6.81 -11.42
N GLN A 251 9.14 6.62 -11.31
CA GLN A 251 9.88 5.87 -12.30
C GLN A 251 9.47 4.39 -12.21
N LEU A 252 9.15 3.76 -13.35
CA LEU A 252 8.89 2.33 -13.39
C LEU A 252 10.16 1.56 -12.99
N ASN A 253 10.00 0.53 -12.17
CA ASN A 253 11.08 -0.42 -11.93
C ASN A 253 11.12 -1.45 -13.05
N ASP A 254 12.32 -1.79 -13.51
CA ASP A 254 12.51 -2.88 -14.48
C ASP A 254 12.05 -4.21 -13.89
N ILE A 255 11.27 -4.94 -14.67
CA ILE A 255 10.85 -6.32 -14.35
C ILE A 255 11.45 -7.22 -15.42
N GLU A 256 12.18 -8.24 -15.00
CA GLU A 256 12.77 -9.21 -15.91
C GLU A 256 11.70 -9.85 -16.80
N GLY A 257 11.96 -9.85 -18.13
CA GLY A 257 11.01 -10.36 -19.13
C GLY A 257 9.85 -9.44 -19.48
N SER A 258 9.69 -8.28 -18.83
CA SER A 258 8.65 -7.30 -19.20
C SER A 258 9.06 -6.51 -20.45
N PRO A 259 8.14 -6.29 -21.41
CA PRO A 259 8.39 -5.39 -22.55
C PRO A 259 8.31 -3.91 -22.16
N LEU A 260 7.77 -3.58 -20.99
CA LEU A 260 7.62 -2.21 -20.51
C LEU A 260 8.94 -1.67 -19.99
N LYS A 261 9.28 -0.43 -20.34
CA LYS A 261 10.51 0.25 -19.96
C LYS A 261 10.20 1.50 -19.14
N PRO A 262 11.09 1.86 -18.19
CA PRO A 262 10.94 3.13 -17.47
C PRO A 262 11.16 4.31 -18.43
N SER A 263 10.35 5.35 -18.26
CA SER A 263 10.58 6.62 -18.95
C SER A 263 11.93 7.22 -18.58
N PRO A 264 12.64 7.86 -19.51
CA PRO A 264 13.89 8.56 -19.22
C PRO A 264 13.70 9.63 -18.13
N ILE A 265 14.68 9.77 -17.23
CA ILE A 265 14.63 10.70 -16.08
C ILE A 265 14.35 12.13 -16.49
N HIS A 266 14.84 12.57 -17.66
CA HIS A 266 14.60 13.94 -18.15
C HIS A 266 13.11 14.21 -18.45
N CYS A 267 12.33 13.20 -18.84
CA CYS A 267 10.88 13.33 -19.02
C CYS A 267 10.18 13.61 -17.69
N LEU A 268 10.56 12.91 -16.63
CA LEU A 268 10.06 13.16 -15.28
C LEU A 268 10.36 14.60 -14.81
N MET A 269 11.59 15.08 -15.03
CA MET A 269 12.02 16.42 -14.60
C MET A 269 11.33 17.56 -15.37
N ASN A 270 11.00 17.37 -16.63
CA ASN A 270 10.33 18.38 -17.45
C ASN A 270 8.84 18.51 -17.09
N GLN A 271 8.20 17.44 -16.71
CA GLN A 271 6.77 17.42 -16.39
C GLN A 271 6.46 17.89 -14.95
N THR A 272 7.42 17.82 -14.02
CA THR A 272 7.29 18.44 -12.69
C THR A 272 7.40 19.95 -12.69
N ARG A 273 7.72 20.60 -13.84
CA ARG A 273 7.87 22.04 -14.00
C ARG A 273 6.79 22.68 -14.88
N ALA A 274 5.75 21.94 -15.26
CA ALA A 274 4.61 22.54 -15.96
C ALA A 274 3.87 23.50 -15.01
N PRO A 275 3.43 24.67 -15.48
CA PRO A 275 2.86 25.75 -14.67
C PRO A 275 1.58 25.35 -13.93
#